data_7cd8767cd085178f26f2668fc35a7752
#
_entry.id   7cd8767cd085178f26f2668fc35a7752
#
_cell.length_a   1.000
_cell.length_b   1.000
_cell.length_c   1.000
_cell.angle_alpha   90.00
_cell.angle_beta   90.00
_cell.angle_gamma   90.00
#
_symmetry.space_group_name_H-M   'P 1'
#
loop_
_entity.id
_entity.type
_entity.pdbx_description
1 polymer ?
#
loop_
_entity_poly.entity_id
_entity_poly.type
_entity_poly.pdbx_seq_one_letter_code
_entity_poly.pdbx_strand_id
1 'polypeptide(L)'
;SREIGLSINQFGILIAISNVALVFSSYYWGKKSQKIGRKKVFVIGLLSYGFAFIIFTFGIQIGLWGILSPLTLFMLLLVIRIIYGILIGGIQPAAVAYMSDSTDSSNRTKAMALIGMASGIGTMIGPVMGGSLSFIHPLFPMYCGAGIALIGAILAQKYLIHSVPEISEVNQNKSLKFYDSRVLPFLIGWSVAFMVFTSVQIISAFFIQDQLGISEPDQVIKFTSIALLSMALTSTFMQAVVLQVINISTQTLLRICFLIFGMVLISISVVDSLTGFFLAYAGMGIAFSMITPSLNAAATLSVEPSEQGEVAGFLAGAPVVGMIFGPTIGTLLYNLDPTFPFYYGGLGAI
;
A
#
# COMPACT_ATOMS: atom_id res chain seq x y z
N SER A 1 -17.84 -13.20 7.85
CA SER A 1 -19.04 -12.69 7.13
C SER A 1 -20.25 -13.60 7.37
N ARG A 2 -20.12 -14.92 7.25
CA ARG A 2 -21.24 -15.88 7.39
C ARG A 2 -21.91 -15.82 8.76
N GLU A 3 -21.14 -15.68 9.84
CA GLU A 3 -21.66 -15.61 11.22
C GLU A 3 -22.54 -14.38 11.50
N ILE A 4 -22.35 -13.32 10.74
CA ILE A 4 -23.16 -12.07 10.83
C ILE A 4 -24.22 -11.97 9.75
N GLY A 5 -24.49 -13.07 9.02
CA GLY A 5 -25.50 -13.14 7.97
C GLY A 5 -25.17 -12.37 6.67
N LEU A 6 -23.92 -11.90 6.50
CA LEU A 6 -23.50 -11.23 5.28
C LEU A 6 -22.89 -12.21 4.27
N SER A 7 -23.27 -12.05 3.00
CA SER A 7 -22.67 -12.80 1.90
C SER A 7 -21.20 -12.38 1.68
N ILE A 8 -20.40 -13.27 1.08
CA ILE A 8 -19.02 -12.99 0.70
C ILE A 8 -18.94 -11.76 -0.22
N ASN A 9 -19.88 -11.63 -1.16
CA ASN A 9 -19.95 -10.50 -2.07
C ASN A 9 -20.21 -9.18 -1.34
N GLN A 10 -21.12 -9.16 -0.36
CA GLN A 10 -21.36 -7.97 0.46
C GLN A 10 -20.11 -7.56 1.23
N PHE A 11 -19.37 -8.52 1.79
CA PHE A 11 -18.11 -8.22 2.46
C PHE A 11 -17.04 -7.67 1.51
N GLY A 12 -16.96 -8.22 0.29
CA GLY A 12 -16.11 -7.67 -0.78
C GLY A 12 -16.45 -6.24 -1.15
N ILE A 13 -17.75 -5.91 -1.24
CA ILE A 13 -18.24 -4.56 -1.52
C ILE A 13 -17.82 -3.58 -0.41
N LEU A 14 -17.91 -3.98 0.86
CA LEU A 14 -17.47 -3.14 1.99
C LEU A 14 -15.99 -2.75 1.88
N ILE A 15 -15.14 -3.65 1.41
CA ILE A 15 -13.71 -3.38 1.22
C ILE A 15 -13.52 -2.48 -0.02
N ALA A 16 -14.15 -2.82 -1.13
CA ALA A 16 -14.01 -2.09 -2.38
C ALA A 16 -14.45 -0.63 -2.26
N ILE A 17 -15.61 -0.36 -1.64
CA ILE A 17 -16.14 0.99 -1.51
C ILE A 17 -15.25 1.89 -0.65
N SER A 18 -14.63 1.34 0.40
CA SER A 18 -13.68 2.12 1.21
C SER A 18 -12.42 2.49 0.44
N ASN A 19 -11.93 1.60 -0.42
CA ASN A 19 -10.78 1.87 -1.28
C ASN A 19 -11.10 2.92 -2.36
N VAL A 20 -12.29 2.86 -2.96
CA VAL A 20 -12.76 3.89 -3.90
C VAL A 20 -12.84 5.24 -3.20
N ALA A 21 -13.47 5.31 -2.02
CA ALA A 21 -13.56 6.54 -1.25
C ALA A 21 -12.16 7.08 -0.87
N LEU A 22 -11.22 6.22 -0.52
CA LEU A 22 -9.84 6.57 -0.21
C LEU A 22 -9.12 7.22 -1.39
N VAL A 23 -9.28 6.68 -2.61
CA VAL A 23 -8.63 7.25 -3.82
C VAL A 23 -9.07 8.70 -4.04
N PHE A 24 -10.37 8.96 -4.03
CA PHE A 24 -10.89 10.32 -4.23
C PHE A 24 -10.51 11.26 -3.08
N SER A 25 -10.55 10.77 -1.85
CA SER A 25 -10.25 11.59 -0.68
C SER A 25 -8.76 11.89 -0.54
N SER A 26 -7.87 11.02 -1.02
CA SER A 26 -6.41 11.21 -0.90
C SER A 26 -5.93 12.48 -1.60
N TYR A 27 -6.44 12.76 -2.80
CA TYR A 27 -6.17 14.01 -3.51
C TYR A 27 -6.69 15.23 -2.73
N TYR A 28 -7.94 15.17 -2.26
CA TYR A 28 -8.53 16.26 -1.47
C TYR A 28 -7.71 16.57 -0.22
N TRP A 29 -7.36 15.55 0.56
CA TRP A 29 -6.56 15.71 1.78
C TRP A 29 -5.13 16.11 1.49
N GLY A 30 -4.53 15.63 0.40
CA GLY A 30 -3.21 16.06 -0.06
C GLY A 30 -3.15 17.58 -0.26
N LYS A 31 -4.12 18.12 -1.01
CA LYS A 31 -4.27 19.56 -1.23
C LYS A 31 -4.64 20.32 0.06
N LYS A 32 -5.55 19.78 0.85
CA LYS A 32 -5.98 20.37 2.13
C LYS A 32 -4.82 20.50 3.11
N SER A 33 -3.91 19.50 3.12
CA SER A 33 -2.76 19.47 4.01
C SER A 33 -1.76 20.61 3.80
N GLN A 34 -1.72 21.20 2.60
CA GLN A 34 -0.94 22.42 2.34
C GLN A 34 -1.48 23.63 3.12
N LYS A 35 -2.81 23.72 3.24
CA LYS A 35 -3.46 24.88 3.88
C LYS A 35 -3.51 24.78 5.40
N ILE A 36 -3.87 23.61 5.93
CA ILE A 36 -4.08 23.42 7.38
C ILE A 36 -2.89 22.81 8.11
N GLY A 37 -1.84 22.42 7.36
CA GLY A 37 -0.61 21.82 7.86
C GLY A 37 -0.59 20.28 7.74
N ARG A 38 0.57 19.74 7.35
CA ARG A 38 0.79 18.29 7.12
C ARG A 38 0.52 17.49 8.39
N LYS A 39 1.10 17.94 9.52
CA LYS A 39 0.91 17.31 10.82
C LYS A 39 -0.56 17.18 11.22
N LYS A 40 -1.35 18.25 11.06
CA LYS A 40 -2.78 18.23 11.43
C LYS A 40 -3.55 17.19 10.63
N VAL A 41 -3.34 17.13 9.30
CA VAL A 41 -4.01 16.15 8.44
C VAL A 41 -3.61 14.73 8.80
N PHE A 42 -2.32 14.48 9.05
CA PHE A 42 -1.81 13.17 9.46
C PHE A 42 -2.44 12.70 10.77
N VAL A 43 -2.46 13.57 11.78
CA VAL A 43 -3.07 13.26 13.09
C VAL A 43 -4.58 13.03 12.98
N ILE A 44 -5.31 13.88 12.23
CA ILE A 44 -6.75 13.68 11.97
C ILE A 44 -6.97 12.33 11.29
N GLY A 45 -6.16 11.98 10.31
CA GLY A 45 -6.25 10.70 9.62
C GLY A 45 -6.06 9.50 10.56
N LEU A 46 -5.04 9.53 11.43
CA LEU A 46 -4.79 8.47 12.42
C LEU A 46 -5.90 8.35 13.46
N LEU A 47 -6.41 9.48 13.98
CA LEU A 47 -7.54 9.49 14.90
C LEU A 47 -8.79 8.91 14.22
N SER A 48 -9.06 9.34 12.99
CA SER A 48 -10.19 8.84 12.20
C SER A 48 -10.06 7.34 11.93
N TYR A 49 -8.85 6.86 11.66
CA TYR A 49 -8.59 5.42 11.51
C TYR A 49 -8.96 4.66 12.79
N GLY A 50 -8.42 5.09 13.92
CA GLY A 50 -8.67 4.41 15.21
C GLY A 50 -10.15 4.39 15.58
N PHE A 51 -10.83 5.54 15.54
CA PHE A 51 -12.26 5.62 15.87
C PHE A 51 -13.14 4.86 14.88
N ALA A 52 -12.90 4.99 13.58
CA ALA A 52 -13.68 4.28 12.58
C ALA A 52 -13.51 2.75 12.69
N PHE A 53 -12.30 2.28 13.04
CA PHE A 53 -12.06 0.85 13.30
C PHE A 53 -12.83 0.35 14.54
N ILE A 54 -12.87 1.14 15.61
CA ILE A 54 -13.67 0.82 16.81
C ILE A 54 -15.15 0.73 16.45
N ILE A 55 -15.68 1.74 15.74
CA ILE A 55 -17.08 1.79 15.35
C ILE A 55 -17.42 0.63 14.39
N PHE A 56 -16.56 0.34 13.44
CA PHE A 56 -16.74 -0.79 12.51
C PHE A 56 -16.75 -2.14 13.25
N THR A 57 -15.80 -2.33 14.17
CA THR A 57 -15.71 -3.55 14.99
C THR A 57 -16.94 -3.71 15.88
N PHE A 58 -17.40 -2.63 16.48
CA PHE A 58 -18.65 -2.62 17.26
C PHE A 58 -19.88 -2.94 16.40
N GLY A 59 -19.92 -2.41 15.16
CA GLY A 59 -20.95 -2.78 14.20
C GLY A 59 -20.97 -4.28 13.89
N ILE A 60 -19.79 -4.90 13.71
CA ILE A 60 -19.70 -6.36 13.55
C ILE A 60 -20.20 -7.08 14.82
N GLN A 61 -19.85 -6.58 16.01
CA GLN A 61 -20.31 -7.16 17.29
C GLN A 61 -21.83 -7.12 17.42
N ILE A 62 -22.49 -6.03 17.03
CA ILE A 62 -23.96 -5.92 16.99
C ILE A 62 -24.54 -6.99 16.04
N GLY A 63 -23.87 -7.22 14.91
CA GLY A 63 -24.25 -8.28 13.96
C GLY A 63 -24.14 -9.68 14.57
N LEU A 64 -23.09 -9.95 15.34
CA LEU A 64 -22.91 -11.23 16.05
C LEU A 64 -23.97 -11.45 17.13
N TRP A 65 -24.45 -10.39 17.76
CA TRP A 65 -25.56 -10.46 18.74
C TRP A 65 -26.94 -10.66 18.07
N GLY A 66 -27.02 -10.58 16.73
CA GLY A 66 -28.30 -10.77 16.01
C GLY A 66 -29.32 -9.63 16.22
N ILE A 67 -28.88 -8.45 16.67
CA ILE A 67 -29.76 -7.30 16.97
C ILE A 67 -30.32 -6.67 15.70
N LEU A 68 -29.55 -6.68 14.60
CA LEU A 68 -29.94 -6.08 13.32
C LEU A 68 -30.19 -7.13 12.25
N SER A 69 -31.12 -6.83 11.35
CA SER A 69 -31.28 -7.65 10.15
C SER A 69 -30.01 -7.59 9.29
N PRO A 70 -29.69 -8.65 8.51
CA PRO A 70 -28.48 -8.66 7.66
C PRO A 70 -28.40 -7.46 6.71
N LEU A 71 -29.52 -7.02 6.15
CA LEU A 71 -29.58 -5.87 5.25
C LEU A 71 -29.27 -4.55 6.01
N THR A 72 -29.87 -4.36 7.17
CA THR A 72 -29.63 -3.15 7.99
C THR A 72 -28.18 -3.10 8.46
N LEU A 73 -27.63 -4.23 8.88
CA LEU A 73 -26.21 -4.36 9.27
C LEU A 73 -25.30 -4.02 8.09
N PHE A 74 -25.57 -4.56 6.90
CA PHE A 74 -24.80 -4.26 5.70
C PHE A 74 -24.80 -2.77 5.39
N MET A 75 -25.95 -2.12 5.41
CA MET A 75 -26.07 -0.67 5.15
C MET A 75 -25.31 0.16 6.21
N LEU A 76 -25.41 -0.20 7.47
CA LEU A 76 -24.66 0.44 8.55
C LEU A 76 -23.15 0.33 8.32
N LEU A 77 -22.65 -0.87 8.07
CA LEU A 77 -21.22 -1.12 7.83
C LEU A 77 -20.75 -0.42 6.54
N LEU A 78 -21.59 -0.33 5.51
CA LEU A 78 -21.30 0.37 4.26
C LEU A 78 -21.07 1.86 4.50
N VAL A 79 -21.95 2.52 5.26
CA VAL A 79 -21.79 3.94 5.61
C VAL A 79 -20.51 4.16 6.41
N ILE A 80 -20.25 3.31 7.41
CA ILE A 80 -19.02 3.38 8.21
C ILE A 80 -17.78 3.25 7.31
N ARG A 81 -17.80 2.33 6.34
CA ARG A 81 -16.69 2.10 5.40
C ARG A 81 -16.46 3.26 4.43
N ILE A 82 -17.52 3.92 3.97
CA ILE A 82 -17.40 5.13 3.13
C ILE A 82 -16.76 6.26 3.95
N ILE A 83 -17.29 6.53 5.14
CA ILE A 83 -16.75 7.58 6.04
C ILE A 83 -15.29 7.28 6.38
N TYR A 84 -14.98 6.02 6.71
CA TYR A 84 -13.61 5.55 6.93
C TYR A 84 -12.70 5.89 5.75
N GLY A 85 -13.05 5.47 4.53
CA GLY A 85 -12.25 5.73 3.33
C GLY A 85 -12.01 7.22 3.08
N ILE A 86 -13.04 8.06 3.31
CA ILE A 86 -12.93 9.52 3.15
C ILE A 86 -11.96 10.11 4.19
N LEU A 87 -12.02 9.71 5.43
CA LEU A 87 -11.27 10.34 6.51
C LEU A 87 -9.81 9.89 6.54
N ILE A 88 -9.52 8.62 6.25
CA ILE A 88 -8.15 8.09 6.30
C ILE A 88 -7.30 8.45 5.09
N GLY A 89 -7.92 8.88 3.99
CA GLY A 89 -7.21 9.23 2.75
C GLY A 89 -6.14 10.30 2.91
N GLY A 90 -6.13 11.02 4.03
CA GLY A 90 -5.12 12.01 4.35
C GLY A 90 -3.81 11.46 4.92
N ILE A 91 -3.77 10.22 5.43
CA ILE A 91 -2.60 9.69 6.14
C ILE A 91 -1.38 9.63 5.23
N GLN A 92 -1.50 8.89 4.12
CA GLN A 92 -0.39 8.67 3.19
C GLN A 92 0.09 9.96 2.51
N PRO A 93 -0.77 10.79 1.89
CA PRO A 93 -0.33 12.02 1.26
C PRO A 93 0.26 13.01 2.26
N ALA A 94 -0.28 13.10 3.48
CA ALA A 94 0.29 13.98 4.49
C ALA A 94 1.67 13.49 4.98
N ALA A 95 1.86 12.17 5.15
CA ALA A 95 3.16 11.60 5.51
C ALA A 95 4.22 11.85 4.43
N VAL A 96 3.90 11.56 3.16
CA VAL A 96 4.80 11.78 2.02
C VAL A 96 5.15 13.26 1.90
N ALA A 97 4.15 14.14 1.96
CA ALA A 97 4.38 15.57 1.87
C ALA A 97 5.16 16.12 3.06
N TYR A 98 4.89 15.65 4.29
CA TYR A 98 5.65 16.05 5.49
C TYR A 98 7.13 15.68 5.35
N MET A 99 7.43 14.45 4.94
CA MET A 99 8.80 14.00 4.72
C MET A 99 9.46 14.79 3.58
N SER A 100 8.70 15.10 2.53
CA SER A 100 9.17 15.91 1.42
C SER A 100 9.54 17.34 1.86
N ASP A 101 8.69 17.98 2.66
CA ASP A 101 8.90 19.34 3.17
C ASP A 101 10.07 19.39 4.19
N SER A 102 10.35 18.29 4.89
CA SER A 102 11.34 18.20 5.96
C SER A 102 12.71 17.71 5.51
N THR A 103 12.94 17.49 4.21
CA THR A 103 14.19 16.89 3.71
C THR A 103 14.69 17.57 2.44
N ASP A 104 16.03 17.75 2.37
CA ASP A 104 16.70 18.21 1.17
C ASP A 104 16.60 17.16 0.04
N SER A 105 16.81 17.60 -1.21
CA SER A 105 16.77 16.75 -2.40
C SER A 105 17.71 15.53 -2.30
N SER A 106 18.90 15.72 -1.70
CA SER A 106 19.89 14.63 -1.52
C SER A 106 19.46 13.53 -0.54
N ASN A 107 18.65 13.87 0.45
CA ASN A 107 18.15 12.94 1.46
C ASN A 107 16.71 12.46 1.22
N ARG A 108 16.05 12.95 0.18
CA ARG A 108 14.64 12.68 -0.11
C ARG A 108 14.34 11.19 -0.23
N THR A 109 15.18 10.46 -0.95
CA THR A 109 15.00 9.00 -1.13
C THR A 109 15.12 8.25 0.20
N LYS A 110 16.07 8.63 1.07
CA LYS A 110 16.22 8.02 2.41
C LYS A 110 15.00 8.28 3.29
N ALA A 111 14.47 9.50 3.27
CA ALA A 111 13.27 9.87 4.01
C ALA A 111 12.03 9.10 3.52
N MET A 112 11.88 8.95 2.20
CA MET A 112 10.78 8.14 1.64
C MET A 112 10.94 6.65 1.96
N ALA A 113 12.19 6.15 2.06
CA ALA A 113 12.46 4.78 2.48
C ALA A 113 12.00 4.50 3.92
N LEU A 114 12.03 5.49 4.83
CA LEU A 114 11.48 5.33 6.18
C LEU A 114 9.96 5.10 6.17
N ILE A 115 9.22 5.78 5.30
CA ILE A 115 7.78 5.53 5.10
C ILE A 115 7.56 4.12 4.58
N GLY A 116 8.36 3.69 3.61
CA GLY A 116 8.29 2.34 3.06
C GLY A 116 8.63 1.27 4.10
N MET A 117 9.66 1.49 4.92
CA MET A 117 10.03 0.62 6.03
C MET A 117 8.87 0.46 7.03
N ALA A 118 8.25 1.57 7.45
CA ALA A 118 7.11 1.53 8.35
C ALA A 118 5.93 0.73 7.77
N SER A 119 5.67 0.91 6.47
CA SER A 119 4.64 0.14 5.74
C SER A 119 5.01 -1.35 5.65
N GLY A 120 6.28 -1.67 5.37
CA GLY A 120 6.79 -3.04 5.30
C GLY A 120 6.67 -3.77 6.64
N ILE A 121 7.07 -3.12 7.74
CA ILE A 121 6.94 -3.64 9.11
C ILE A 121 5.45 -3.90 9.42
N GLY A 122 4.58 -2.95 9.08
CA GLY A 122 3.13 -3.09 9.28
C GLY A 122 2.54 -4.27 8.51
N THR A 123 2.95 -4.45 7.25
CA THR A 123 2.51 -5.57 6.40
C THR A 123 2.99 -6.93 6.93
N MET A 124 4.17 -6.99 7.53
CA MET A 124 4.73 -8.21 8.10
C MET A 124 4.11 -8.55 9.48
N ILE A 125 4.02 -7.55 10.37
CA ILE A 125 3.51 -7.75 11.73
C ILE A 125 1.98 -7.89 11.74
N GLY A 126 1.28 -7.20 10.84
CA GLY A 126 -0.19 -7.19 10.78
C GLY A 126 -0.83 -8.58 10.77
N PRO A 127 -0.52 -9.46 9.82
CA PRO A 127 -1.06 -10.83 9.77
C PRO A 127 -0.69 -11.68 11.00
N VAL A 128 0.53 -11.53 11.51
CA VAL A 128 0.99 -12.25 12.72
C VAL A 128 0.17 -11.81 13.93
N MET A 129 0.01 -10.52 14.13
CA MET A 129 -0.84 -9.99 15.20
C MET A 129 -2.30 -10.39 14.99
N GLY A 130 -2.80 -10.30 13.76
CA GLY A 130 -4.16 -10.70 13.42
C GLY A 130 -4.42 -12.15 13.78
N GLY A 131 -3.54 -13.06 13.38
CA GLY A 131 -3.62 -14.49 13.69
C GLY A 131 -3.52 -14.78 15.18
N SER A 132 -2.45 -14.31 15.84
CA SER A 132 -2.20 -14.61 17.26
C SER A 132 -3.25 -14.01 18.20
N LEU A 133 -3.69 -12.79 17.98
CA LEU A 133 -4.68 -12.14 18.84
C LEU A 133 -6.11 -12.67 18.61
N SER A 134 -6.41 -13.25 17.45
CA SER A 134 -7.71 -13.84 17.16
C SER A 134 -7.99 -15.10 18.01
N PHE A 135 -6.96 -15.76 18.56
CA PHE A 135 -7.14 -16.86 19.53
C PHE A 135 -7.78 -16.39 20.85
N ILE A 136 -7.61 -15.11 21.22
CA ILE A 136 -8.22 -14.54 22.42
C ILE A 136 -9.69 -14.21 22.12
N HIS A 137 -9.94 -13.49 21.04
CA HIS A 137 -11.28 -13.16 20.55
C HIS A 137 -11.19 -12.73 19.07
N PRO A 138 -12.11 -13.17 18.20
CA PRO A 138 -12.04 -12.87 16.75
C PRO A 138 -11.93 -11.40 16.39
N LEU A 139 -12.51 -10.50 17.19
CA LEU A 139 -12.49 -9.05 16.97
C LEU A 139 -11.34 -8.34 17.70
N PHE A 140 -10.61 -9.01 18.58
CA PHE A 140 -9.54 -8.39 19.37
C PHE A 140 -8.42 -7.76 18.54
N PRO A 141 -7.95 -8.39 17.43
CA PRO A 141 -6.97 -7.77 16.54
C PRO A 141 -7.40 -6.40 16.02
N MET A 142 -8.68 -6.22 15.74
CA MET A 142 -9.21 -4.94 15.23
C MET A 142 -9.17 -3.85 16.29
N TYR A 143 -9.49 -4.15 17.54
CA TYR A 143 -9.34 -3.21 18.65
C TYR A 143 -7.87 -2.86 18.91
N CYS A 144 -6.98 -3.84 18.83
CA CYS A 144 -5.53 -3.58 18.93
C CYS A 144 -5.03 -2.67 17.82
N GLY A 145 -5.44 -2.91 16.57
CA GLY A 145 -5.12 -2.03 15.43
C GLY A 145 -5.63 -0.61 15.62
N ALA A 146 -6.85 -0.45 16.14
CA ALA A 146 -7.40 0.86 16.50
C ALA A 146 -6.57 1.54 17.60
N GLY A 147 -6.18 0.81 18.64
CA GLY A 147 -5.34 1.30 19.73
C GLY A 147 -3.98 1.80 19.25
N ILE A 148 -3.31 1.02 18.37
CA ILE A 148 -2.03 1.41 17.76
C ILE A 148 -2.18 2.72 16.97
N ALA A 149 -3.26 2.87 16.20
CA ALA A 149 -3.49 4.10 15.44
C ALA A 149 -3.72 5.32 16.36
N LEU A 150 -4.48 5.16 17.44
CA LEU A 150 -4.72 6.22 18.42
C LEU A 150 -3.44 6.61 19.17
N ILE A 151 -2.63 5.64 19.59
CA ILE A 151 -1.30 5.88 20.17
C ILE A 151 -0.42 6.61 19.14
N GLY A 152 -0.40 6.15 17.89
CA GLY A 152 0.31 6.81 16.80
C GLY A 152 -0.11 8.27 16.62
N ALA A 153 -1.40 8.57 16.72
CA ALA A 153 -1.92 9.94 16.65
C ALA A 153 -1.39 10.81 17.79
N ILE A 154 -1.39 10.29 19.03
CA ILE A 154 -0.85 10.99 20.21
C ILE A 154 0.64 11.26 20.05
N LEU A 155 1.42 10.25 19.61
CA LEU A 155 2.85 10.39 19.37
C LEU A 155 3.13 11.42 18.26
N ALA A 156 2.38 11.34 17.15
CA ALA A 156 2.50 12.30 16.05
C ALA A 156 2.15 13.72 16.51
N GLN A 157 1.11 13.89 17.32
CA GLN A 157 0.78 15.19 17.88
C GLN A 157 1.87 15.75 18.78
N LYS A 158 2.53 14.91 19.55
CA LYS A 158 3.58 15.32 20.51
C LYS A 158 4.92 15.60 19.82
N TYR A 159 5.36 14.73 18.91
CA TYR A 159 6.74 14.73 18.41
C TYR A 159 6.90 15.35 17.02
N LEU A 160 5.86 15.37 16.17
CA LEU A 160 6.01 16.02 14.88
C LEU A 160 6.02 17.55 15.06
N ILE A 161 6.93 18.19 14.32
CA ILE A 161 7.03 19.65 14.30
C ILE A 161 5.90 20.23 13.45
N HIS A 162 5.37 21.39 13.86
CA HIS A 162 4.37 22.11 13.09
C HIS A 162 5.06 22.74 11.87
N SER A 163 4.97 22.10 10.72
CA SER A 163 5.35 22.72 9.46
C SER A 163 4.08 23.12 8.71
N VAL A 164 3.78 24.39 8.71
CA VAL A 164 2.96 24.99 7.66
C VAL A 164 3.95 25.34 6.57
N PRO A 165 3.85 24.78 5.36
CA PRO A 165 4.70 25.23 4.27
C PRO A 165 4.56 26.75 4.16
N GLU A 166 5.67 27.48 4.03
CA GLU A 166 5.62 28.87 3.63
C GLU A 166 4.94 28.90 2.25
N ILE A 167 3.68 29.28 2.26
CA ILE A 167 2.95 29.52 1.03
C ILE A 167 3.53 30.82 0.49
N SER A 168 4.59 30.71 -0.32
CA SER A 168 4.93 31.81 -1.20
C SER A 168 3.68 32.09 -2.02
N GLU A 169 3.23 33.35 -2.03
CA GLU A 169 1.99 33.83 -2.70
C GLU A 169 1.99 33.62 -4.23
N VAL A 170 2.92 32.85 -4.75
CA VAL A 170 3.08 32.57 -6.17
C VAL A 170 2.01 31.58 -6.63
N ASN A 171 0.98 32.13 -7.24
CA ASN A 171 -0.02 31.45 -8.07
C ASN A 171 -0.87 30.34 -7.42
N GLN A 172 -1.79 30.72 -6.51
CA GLN A 172 -2.87 29.84 -6.02
C GLN A 172 -3.87 29.36 -7.12
N ASN A 173 -3.70 29.76 -8.36
CA ASN A 173 -4.67 29.53 -9.44
C ASN A 173 -4.40 28.33 -10.36
N LYS A 174 -3.30 27.60 -10.21
CA LYS A 174 -3.05 26.38 -10.99
C LYS A 174 -3.10 25.14 -10.09
N SER A 175 -4.26 24.49 -10.04
CA SER A 175 -4.37 23.15 -9.49
C SER A 175 -3.63 22.17 -10.41
N LEU A 176 -2.73 21.37 -9.84
CA LEU A 176 -2.01 20.34 -10.58
C LEU A 176 -3.01 19.30 -11.09
N LYS A 177 -2.87 18.91 -12.35
CA LYS A 177 -3.73 17.89 -12.93
C LYS A 177 -3.02 16.54 -12.89
N PHE A 178 -3.78 15.45 -12.68
CA PHE A 178 -3.19 14.11 -12.61
C PHE A 178 -2.50 13.66 -13.91
N TYR A 179 -2.83 14.29 -15.04
CA TYR A 179 -2.20 14.07 -16.36
C TYR A 179 -1.09 15.09 -16.67
N ASP A 180 -0.58 15.84 -15.68
CA ASP A 180 0.57 16.70 -15.87
C ASP A 180 1.79 15.87 -16.28
N SER A 181 2.46 16.27 -17.36
CA SER A 181 3.59 15.55 -17.95
C SER A 181 4.77 15.36 -16.99
N ARG A 182 4.89 16.22 -15.97
CA ARG A 182 5.93 16.12 -14.93
C ARG A 182 5.68 14.97 -13.95
N VAL A 183 4.42 14.59 -13.73
CA VAL A 183 4.01 13.62 -12.68
C VAL A 183 3.50 12.32 -13.28
N LEU A 184 2.82 12.38 -14.41
CA LEU A 184 2.15 11.26 -15.06
C LEU A 184 3.05 10.01 -15.23
N PRO A 185 4.33 10.12 -15.67
CA PRO A 185 5.19 8.94 -15.80
C PRO A 185 5.38 8.18 -14.49
N PHE A 186 5.49 8.90 -13.37
CA PHE A 186 5.65 8.28 -12.04
C PHE A 186 4.36 7.62 -11.55
N LEU A 187 3.20 8.21 -11.85
CA LEU A 187 1.90 7.61 -11.53
C LEU A 187 1.65 6.33 -12.33
N ILE A 188 1.97 6.35 -13.62
CA ILE A 188 1.87 5.15 -14.47
C ILE A 188 2.84 4.07 -13.96
N GLY A 189 4.11 4.42 -13.74
CA GLY A 189 5.10 3.47 -13.20
C GLY A 189 4.65 2.86 -11.87
N TRP A 190 4.05 3.65 -10.98
CA TRP A 190 3.54 3.20 -9.70
C TRP A 190 2.32 2.26 -9.86
N SER A 191 1.37 2.63 -10.73
CA SER A 191 0.19 1.79 -11.02
C SER A 191 0.59 0.47 -11.67
N VAL A 192 1.52 0.47 -12.63
CA VAL A 192 2.00 -0.74 -13.31
C VAL A 192 2.79 -1.63 -12.35
N ALA A 193 3.70 -1.06 -11.54
CA ALA A 193 4.45 -1.84 -10.55
C ALA A 193 3.52 -2.56 -9.57
N PHE A 194 2.47 -1.87 -9.07
CA PHE A 194 1.47 -2.48 -8.20
C PHE A 194 0.57 -3.48 -8.92
N MET A 195 0.23 -3.23 -10.17
CA MET A 195 -0.53 -4.17 -10.99
C MET A 195 0.22 -5.51 -11.15
N VAL A 196 1.50 -5.45 -11.50
CA VAL A 196 2.34 -6.64 -11.61
C VAL A 196 2.51 -7.33 -10.25
N PHE A 197 2.77 -6.54 -9.20
CA PHE A 197 2.91 -7.05 -7.84
C PHE A 197 1.67 -7.83 -7.36
N THR A 198 0.47 -7.25 -7.51
CA THR A 198 -0.77 -7.90 -7.08
C THR A 198 -1.15 -9.09 -7.98
N SER A 199 -0.83 -9.03 -9.26
CA SER A 199 -0.94 -10.17 -10.18
C SER A 199 -0.11 -11.34 -9.67
N VAL A 200 1.18 -11.12 -9.40
CA VAL A 200 2.12 -12.14 -8.92
C VAL A 200 1.66 -12.72 -7.59
N GLN A 201 1.18 -11.90 -6.66
CA GLN A 201 0.66 -12.40 -5.37
C GLN A 201 -0.47 -13.42 -5.54
N ILE A 202 -1.42 -13.16 -6.45
CA ILE A 202 -2.58 -14.04 -6.64
C ILE A 202 -2.19 -15.32 -7.37
N ILE A 203 -1.35 -15.22 -8.42
CA ILE A 203 -0.98 -16.38 -9.22
C ILE A 203 0.07 -17.27 -8.54
N SER A 204 0.72 -16.79 -7.45
CA SER A 204 1.77 -17.55 -6.74
C SER A 204 1.33 -18.95 -6.31
N ALA A 205 0.13 -19.06 -5.75
CA ALA A 205 -0.42 -20.34 -5.31
C ALA A 205 -0.67 -21.29 -6.49
N PHE A 206 -1.19 -20.78 -7.59
CA PHE A 206 -1.42 -21.55 -8.82
C PHE A 206 -0.09 -22.00 -9.43
N PHE A 207 0.92 -21.12 -9.48
CA PHE A 207 2.25 -21.44 -9.98
C PHE A 207 2.91 -22.58 -9.20
N ILE A 208 2.78 -22.58 -7.86
CA ILE A 208 3.28 -23.68 -7.02
C ILE A 208 2.56 -24.98 -7.35
N GLN A 209 1.25 -24.95 -7.61
CA GLN A 209 0.48 -26.13 -7.96
C GLN A 209 0.84 -26.65 -9.35
N ASP A 210 0.83 -25.78 -10.35
CA ASP A 210 0.88 -26.17 -11.76
C ASP A 210 2.32 -26.40 -12.24
N GLN A 211 3.29 -25.57 -11.81
CA GLN A 211 4.67 -25.62 -12.29
C GLN A 211 5.59 -26.40 -11.34
N LEU A 212 5.38 -26.29 -10.02
CA LEU A 212 6.21 -27.01 -9.05
C LEU A 212 5.58 -28.35 -8.63
N GLY A 213 4.40 -28.71 -9.16
CA GLY A 213 3.77 -30.01 -8.97
C GLY A 213 3.26 -30.27 -7.54
N ILE A 214 3.04 -29.25 -6.74
CA ILE A 214 2.62 -29.38 -5.33
C ILE A 214 1.12 -29.18 -5.25
N SER A 215 0.35 -30.28 -5.21
CA SER A 215 -1.12 -30.24 -5.24
C SER A 215 -1.78 -30.22 -3.85
N GLU A 216 -1.03 -30.49 -2.77
CA GLU A 216 -1.57 -30.55 -1.42
C GLU A 216 -1.86 -29.14 -0.88
N PRO A 217 -3.14 -28.80 -0.54
CA PRO A 217 -3.54 -27.43 -0.22
C PRO A 217 -2.74 -26.80 0.94
N ASP A 218 -2.44 -27.58 1.99
CA ASP A 218 -1.69 -27.10 3.16
C ASP A 218 -0.24 -26.75 2.79
N GLN A 219 0.39 -27.52 1.91
CA GLN A 219 1.74 -27.24 1.43
C GLN A 219 1.76 -26.02 0.52
N VAL A 220 0.77 -25.85 -0.36
CA VAL A 220 0.64 -24.66 -1.22
C VAL A 220 0.50 -23.39 -0.37
N ILE A 221 -0.36 -23.40 0.63
CA ILE A 221 -0.53 -22.28 1.56
C ILE A 221 0.79 -21.98 2.29
N LYS A 222 1.45 -23.01 2.80
CA LYS A 222 2.73 -22.91 3.52
C LYS A 222 3.81 -22.28 2.62
N PHE A 223 4.02 -22.79 1.42
CA PHE A 223 5.09 -22.32 0.53
C PHE A 223 4.80 -20.93 -0.03
N THR A 224 3.54 -20.64 -0.36
CA THR A 224 3.13 -19.27 -0.73
C THR A 224 3.42 -18.29 0.40
N SER A 225 3.09 -18.66 1.65
CA SER A 225 3.35 -17.83 2.82
C SER A 225 4.85 -17.60 3.05
N ILE A 226 5.68 -18.64 2.87
CA ILE A 226 7.16 -18.52 2.98
C ILE A 226 7.70 -17.58 1.89
N ALA A 227 7.22 -17.70 0.66
CA ALA A 227 7.64 -16.82 -0.44
C ALA A 227 7.29 -15.35 -0.15
N LEU A 228 6.06 -15.07 0.28
CA LEU A 228 5.64 -13.72 0.65
C LEU A 228 6.40 -13.19 1.86
N LEU A 229 6.70 -14.04 2.84
CA LEU A 229 7.50 -13.68 4.00
C LEU A 229 8.95 -13.35 3.59
N SER A 230 9.58 -14.15 2.71
CA SER A 230 10.93 -13.88 2.22
C SER A 230 11.00 -12.52 1.51
N MET A 231 9.99 -12.20 0.70
CA MET A 231 9.84 -10.91 0.06
C MET A 231 9.69 -9.76 1.07
N ALA A 232 8.85 -9.93 2.08
CA ALA A 232 8.62 -8.91 3.11
C ALA A 232 9.89 -8.64 3.94
N LEU A 233 10.60 -9.70 4.34
CA LEU A 233 11.85 -9.60 5.10
C LEU A 233 12.94 -8.88 4.31
N THR A 234 13.17 -9.27 3.05
CA THR A 234 14.18 -8.63 2.20
C THR A 234 13.81 -7.17 1.89
N SER A 235 12.54 -6.89 1.64
CA SER A 235 12.05 -5.53 1.43
C SER A 235 12.29 -4.65 2.67
N THR A 236 11.93 -5.13 3.85
CA THR A 236 12.14 -4.39 5.11
C THR A 236 13.63 -4.17 5.38
N PHE A 237 14.46 -5.20 5.22
CA PHE A 237 15.91 -5.09 5.39
C PHE A 237 16.52 -4.06 4.43
N MET A 238 16.15 -4.09 3.16
CA MET A 238 16.63 -3.11 2.16
C MET A 238 16.27 -1.69 2.55
N GLN A 239 15.04 -1.44 2.99
CA GLN A 239 14.58 -0.10 3.36
C GLN A 239 15.17 0.38 4.70
N ALA A 240 15.30 -0.51 5.68
CA ALA A 240 15.78 -0.17 7.00
C ALA A 240 17.31 0.03 7.07
N VAL A 241 18.06 -0.75 6.30
CA VAL A 241 19.52 -0.80 6.38
C VAL A 241 20.16 -0.24 5.11
N VAL A 242 19.91 -0.87 3.98
CA VAL A 242 20.66 -0.60 2.75
C VAL A 242 20.39 0.80 2.21
N LEU A 243 19.13 1.21 2.10
CA LEU A 243 18.76 2.53 1.59
C LEU A 243 19.08 3.68 2.56
N GLN A 244 19.36 3.39 3.84
CA GLN A 244 19.82 4.42 4.80
C GLN A 244 21.32 4.71 4.67
N VAL A 245 22.11 3.71 4.23
CA VAL A 245 23.57 3.83 4.15
C VAL A 245 24.01 4.26 2.74
N ILE A 246 23.34 3.77 1.70
CA ILE A 246 23.76 3.99 0.32
C ILE A 246 23.32 5.38 -0.16
N ASN A 247 24.27 6.13 -0.70
CA ASN A 247 24.04 7.43 -1.33
C ASN A 247 23.97 7.27 -2.85
N ILE A 248 22.79 6.96 -3.36
CA ILE A 248 22.52 6.86 -4.80
C ILE A 248 21.52 7.95 -5.19
N SER A 249 21.70 8.56 -6.37
CA SER A 249 20.74 9.53 -6.88
C SER A 249 19.38 8.86 -7.12
N THR A 250 18.30 9.60 -6.85
CA THR A 250 16.92 9.10 -7.04
C THR A 250 16.68 8.55 -8.46
N GLN A 251 17.23 9.23 -9.47
CA GLN A 251 17.09 8.80 -10.88
C GLN A 251 17.84 7.49 -11.16
N THR A 252 19.05 7.33 -10.64
CA THR A 252 19.82 6.08 -10.79
C THR A 252 19.13 4.94 -10.07
N LEU A 253 18.65 5.18 -8.86
CA LEU A 253 17.93 4.18 -8.08
C LEU A 253 16.64 3.74 -8.78
N LEU A 254 15.91 4.69 -9.39
CA LEU A 254 14.69 4.41 -10.15
C LEU A 254 14.97 3.47 -11.33
N ARG A 255 16.04 3.71 -12.09
CA ARG A 255 16.43 2.84 -13.22
C ARG A 255 16.85 1.44 -12.74
N ILE A 256 17.67 1.38 -11.69
CA ILE A 256 18.16 0.12 -11.14
C ILE A 256 17.00 -0.73 -10.60
N CYS A 257 16.06 -0.14 -9.86
CA CYS A 257 14.98 -0.90 -9.24
C CYS A 257 14.02 -1.52 -10.28
N PHE A 258 13.68 -0.80 -11.34
CA PHE A 258 12.84 -1.34 -12.41
C PHE A 258 13.57 -2.43 -13.22
N LEU A 259 14.87 -2.25 -13.49
CA LEU A 259 15.67 -3.26 -14.14
C LEU A 259 15.75 -4.56 -13.32
N ILE A 260 16.06 -4.46 -12.02
CA ILE A 260 16.09 -5.61 -11.12
C ILE A 260 14.71 -6.26 -11.03
N PHE A 261 13.63 -5.45 -10.89
CA PHE A 261 12.26 -5.95 -10.83
C PHE A 261 11.90 -6.76 -12.07
N GLY A 262 12.21 -6.25 -13.26
CA GLY A 262 11.98 -6.94 -14.52
C GLY A 262 12.80 -8.24 -14.65
N MET A 263 14.10 -8.19 -14.32
CA MET A 263 14.96 -9.39 -14.37
C MET A 263 14.47 -10.49 -13.40
N VAL A 264 14.07 -10.11 -12.18
CA VAL A 264 13.56 -11.05 -11.19
C VAL A 264 12.24 -11.68 -11.67
N LEU A 265 11.33 -10.89 -12.23
CA LEU A 265 10.07 -11.42 -12.78
C LEU A 265 10.33 -12.41 -13.90
N ILE A 266 11.22 -12.09 -14.84
CA ILE A 266 11.61 -13.02 -15.91
C ILE A 266 12.26 -14.28 -15.32
N SER A 267 13.05 -14.17 -14.25
CA SER A 267 13.64 -15.35 -13.61
C SER A 267 12.59 -16.29 -13.01
N ILE A 268 11.47 -15.77 -12.49
CA ILE A 268 10.37 -16.61 -11.97
C ILE A 268 9.79 -17.49 -13.08
N SER A 269 9.70 -17.00 -14.32
CA SER A 269 9.14 -17.76 -15.43
C SER A 269 9.93 -19.03 -15.81
N VAL A 270 11.18 -19.16 -15.35
CA VAL A 270 12.05 -20.30 -15.62
C VAL A 270 12.42 -21.10 -14.36
N VAL A 271 11.78 -20.79 -13.24
CA VAL A 271 12.02 -21.48 -11.95
C VAL A 271 11.31 -22.84 -11.96
N ASP A 272 12.06 -23.88 -11.62
CA ASP A 272 11.62 -25.28 -11.53
C ASP A 272 11.74 -25.87 -10.11
N SER A 273 12.12 -25.05 -9.11
CA SER A 273 12.36 -25.50 -7.75
C SER A 273 11.81 -24.52 -6.69
N LEU A 274 11.39 -25.05 -5.54
CA LEU A 274 10.94 -24.22 -4.41
C LEU A 274 12.01 -23.25 -3.94
N THR A 275 13.26 -23.66 -3.90
CA THR A 275 14.37 -22.78 -3.49
C THR A 275 14.53 -21.63 -4.47
N GLY A 276 14.51 -21.90 -5.77
CA GLY A 276 14.52 -20.86 -6.81
C GLY A 276 13.35 -19.89 -6.68
N PHE A 277 12.16 -20.42 -6.40
CA PHE A 277 10.97 -19.60 -6.18
C PHE A 277 11.12 -18.67 -4.97
N PHE A 278 11.61 -19.16 -3.83
CA PHE A 278 11.83 -18.31 -2.64
C PHE A 278 12.91 -17.25 -2.87
N LEU A 279 13.99 -17.60 -3.58
CA LEU A 279 15.05 -16.65 -3.94
C LEU A 279 14.55 -15.57 -4.89
N ALA A 280 13.72 -15.92 -5.86
CA ALA A 280 13.10 -14.95 -6.76
C ALA A 280 12.16 -14.00 -6.01
N TYR A 281 11.36 -14.50 -5.06
CA TYR A 281 10.53 -13.66 -4.22
C TYR A 281 11.34 -12.75 -3.29
N ALA A 282 12.45 -13.24 -2.75
CA ALA A 282 13.40 -12.41 -2.01
C ALA A 282 13.96 -11.29 -2.91
N GLY A 283 14.36 -11.62 -4.14
CA GLY A 283 14.79 -10.65 -5.16
C GLY A 283 13.70 -9.63 -5.50
N MET A 284 12.44 -10.06 -5.60
CA MET A 284 11.30 -9.18 -5.81
C MET A 284 11.10 -8.20 -4.63
N GLY A 285 11.35 -8.67 -3.39
CA GLY A 285 11.36 -7.81 -2.19
C GLY A 285 12.44 -6.74 -2.27
N ILE A 286 13.64 -7.08 -2.72
CA ILE A 286 14.73 -6.13 -2.93
C ILE A 286 14.32 -5.06 -3.96
N ALA A 287 13.83 -5.47 -5.12
CA ALA A 287 13.44 -4.54 -6.18
C ALA A 287 12.28 -3.63 -5.76
N PHE A 288 11.21 -4.22 -5.25
CA PHE A 288 10.01 -3.47 -4.87
C PHE A 288 10.25 -2.49 -3.71
N SER A 289 11.17 -2.83 -2.79
CA SER A 289 11.59 -1.94 -1.71
C SER A 289 12.20 -0.62 -2.19
N MET A 290 12.85 -0.64 -3.35
CA MET A 290 13.47 0.53 -3.95
C MET A 290 12.47 1.32 -4.83
N ILE A 291 11.48 0.65 -5.45
CA ILE A 291 10.47 1.28 -6.32
C ILE A 291 9.68 2.34 -5.54
N THR A 292 9.15 1.97 -4.37
CA THR A 292 8.32 2.85 -3.54
C THR A 292 9.01 4.19 -3.21
N PRO A 293 10.19 4.21 -2.56
CA PRO A 293 10.83 5.47 -2.20
C PRO A 293 11.34 6.25 -3.42
N SER A 294 11.79 5.55 -4.47
CA SER A 294 12.28 6.21 -5.69
C SER A 294 11.19 6.94 -6.45
N LEU A 295 10.03 6.31 -6.65
CA LEU A 295 8.90 6.94 -7.33
C LEU A 295 8.33 8.11 -6.53
N ASN A 296 8.16 7.95 -5.22
CA ASN A 296 7.70 9.03 -4.34
C ASN A 296 8.69 10.21 -4.34
N ALA A 297 9.99 9.94 -4.23
CA ALA A 297 11.01 10.97 -4.26
C ALA A 297 11.08 11.66 -5.65
N ALA A 298 11.11 10.89 -6.74
CA ALA A 298 11.18 11.44 -8.09
C ALA A 298 9.97 12.32 -8.43
N ALA A 299 8.75 11.85 -8.12
CA ALA A 299 7.53 12.61 -8.36
C ALA A 299 7.49 13.91 -7.54
N THR A 300 7.88 13.88 -6.26
CA THR A 300 7.91 15.10 -5.43
C THR A 300 9.01 16.09 -5.83
N LEU A 301 10.12 15.59 -6.41
CA LEU A 301 11.20 16.44 -6.94
C LEU A 301 10.88 17.04 -8.33
N SER A 302 9.90 16.51 -9.04
CA SER A 302 9.51 16.98 -10.38
C SER A 302 8.58 18.20 -10.37
N VAL A 303 8.13 18.63 -9.20
CA VAL A 303 7.14 19.70 -9.02
C VAL A 303 7.62 20.73 -8.00
N GLU A 304 6.95 21.89 -8.00
CA GLU A 304 7.23 22.95 -7.02
C GLU A 304 6.80 22.56 -5.60
N PRO A 305 7.41 23.11 -4.55
CA PRO A 305 7.01 22.85 -3.17
C PRO A 305 5.53 23.08 -2.89
N SER A 306 4.93 24.07 -3.54
CA SER A 306 3.49 24.36 -3.47
C SER A 306 2.59 23.27 -4.04
N GLU A 307 3.09 22.42 -4.94
CA GLU A 307 2.35 21.36 -5.61
C GLU A 307 2.53 19.98 -4.94
N GLN A 308 3.50 19.84 -4.01
CA GLN A 308 3.87 18.54 -3.42
C GLN A 308 2.72 17.82 -2.69
N GLY A 309 1.79 18.57 -2.11
CA GLY A 309 0.62 17.97 -1.47
C GLY A 309 -0.36 17.34 -2.47
N GLU A 310 -0.54 17.95 -3.64
CA GLU A 310 -1.38 17.39 -4.70
C GLU A 310 -0.73 16.13 -5.28
N VAL A 311 0.58 16.19 -5.57
CA VAL A 311 1.36 15.02 -6.01
C VAL A 311 1.30 13.88 -5.01
N ALA A 312 1.46 14.17 -3.71
CA ALA A 312 1.35 13.14 -2.67
C ALA A 312 -0.04 12.49 -2.65
N GLY A 313 -1.11 13.26 -2.93
CA GLY A 313 -2.46 12.73 -3.10
C GLY A 313 -2.57 11.79 -4.31
N PHE A 314 -2.01 12.15 -5.45
CA PHE A 314 -2.01 11.30 -6.64
C PHE A 314 -1.19 10.02 -6.42
N LEU A 315 -0.02 10.13 -5.79
CA LEU A 315 0.82 8.98 -5.45
C LEU A 315 0.14 8.00 -4.50
N ALA A 316 -0.71 8.48 -3.59
CA ALA A 316 -1.47 7.61 -2.71
C ALA A 316 -2.58 6.85 -3.46
N GLY A 317 -3.13 7.43 -4.53
CA GLY A 317 -4.18 6.82 -5.36
C GLY A 317 -3.65 5.86 -6.44
N ALA A 318 -2.46 6.11 -6.98
CA ALA A 318 -1.92 5.37 -8.11
C ALA A 318 -1.80 3.83 -7.88
N PRO A 319 -1.32 3.33 -6.71
CA PRO A 319 -1.24 1.90 -6.44
C PRO A 319 -2.60 1.21 -6.47
N VAL A 320 -3.67 1.92 -6.11
CA VAL A 320 -5.02 1.33 -6.03
C VAL A 320 -5.51 0.92 -7.43
N VAL A 321 -5.14 1.66 -8.46
CA VAL A 321 -5.41 1.29 -9.86
C VAL A 321 -4.78 -0.08 -10.16
N GLY A 322 -3.51 -0.26 -9.78
CA GLY A 322 -2.81 -1.53 -9.92
C GLY A 322 -3.47 -2.67 -9.13
N MET A 323 -3.91 -2.39 -7.89
CA MET A 323 -4.60 -3.38 -7.04
C MET A 323 -5.96 -3.83 -7.63
N ILE A 324 -6.64 -2.98 -8.37
CA ILE A 324 -7.93 -3.31 -9.00
C ILE A 324 -7.71 -4.19 -10.24
N PHE A 325 -6.80 -3.79 -11.11
CA PHE A 325 -6.60 -4.45 -12.41
C PHE A 325 -5.61 -5.62 -12.35
N GLY A 326 -4.67 -5.62 -11.42
CA GLY A 326 -3.62 -6.64 -11.32
C GLY A 326 -4.15 -8.07 -11.21
N PRO A 327 -5.06 -8.38 -10.28
CA PRO A 327 -5.64 -9.71 -10.15
C PRO A 327 -6.27 -10.23 -11.42
N THR A 328 -7.06 -9.40 -12.09
CA THR A 328 -7.78 -9.77 -13.31
C THR A 328 -6.81 -9.98 -14.47
N ILE A 329 -5.90 -9.05 -14.70
CA ILE A 329 -4.91 -9.17 -15.78
C ILE A 329 -3.97 -10.34 -15.54
N GLY A 330 -3.50 -10.52 -14.29
CA GLY A 330 -2.63 -11.62 -13.91
C GLY A 330 -3.26 -12.98 -14.16
N THR A 331 -4.50 -13.18 -13.75
CA THR A 331 -5.22 -14.44 -13.98
C THR A 331 -5.57 -14.69 -15.45
N LEU A 332 -5.91 -13.64 -16.21
CA LEU A 332 -6.13 -13.77 -17.66
C LEU A 332 -4.87 -14.21 -18.39
N LEU A 333 -3.71 -13.60 -18.10
CA LEU A 333 -2.43 -13.99 -18.68
C LEU A 333 -2.03 -15.39 -18.25
N TYR A 334 -2.25 -15.74 -16.99
CA TYR A 334 -1.93 -17.07 -16.45
C TYR A 334 -2.73 -18.18 -17.10
N ASN A 335 -4.00 -17.93 -17.42
CA ASN A 335 -4.85 -18.89 -18.14
C ASN A 335 -4.42 -19.14 -19.60
N LEU A 336 -3.66 -18.20 -20.20
CA LEU A 336 -3.07 -18.39 -21.52
C LEU A 336 -1.79 -19.21 -21.41
N ASP A 337 -0.92 -18.87 -20.48
CA ASP A 337 0.31 -19.60 -20.14
C ASP A 337 0.75 -19.20 -18.72
N PRO A 338 1.09 -20.15 -17.84
CA PRO A 338 1.52 -19.88 -16.47
C PRO A 338 2.74 -18.95 -16.34
N THR A 339 3.57 -18.84 -17.36
CA THR A 339 4.77 -18.00 -17.38
C THR A 339 4.48 -16.57 -17.84
N PHE A 340 3.41 -16.34 -18.59
CA PHE A 340 3.10 -15.04 -19.22
C PHE A 340 3.01 -13.87 -18.25
N PRO A 341 2.35 -13.98 -17.07
CA PRO A 341 2.28 -12.85 -16.13
C PRO A 341 3.65 -12.37 -15.70
N PHE A 342 4.58 -13.30 -15.49
CA PHE A 342 5.96 -12.98 -15.06
C PHE A 342 6.76 -12.43 -16.23
N TYR A 343 6.67 -13.05 -17.40
CA TYR A 343 7.41 -12.64 -18.58
C TYR A 343 7.00 -11.24 -19.07
N TYR A 344 5.70 -11.02 -19.29
CA TYR A 344 5.19 -9.72 -19.74
C TYR A 344 5.29 -8.65 -18.65
N GLY A 345 5.08 -9.01 -17.38
CA GLY A 345 5.33 -8.11 -16.26
C GLY A 345 6.79 -7.68 -16.18
N GLY A 346 7.71 -8.60 -16.43
CA GLY A 346 9.15 -8.34 -16.47
C GLY A 346 9.57 -7.44 -17.63
N LEU A 347 9.11 -7.73 -18.84
CA LEU A 347 9.39 -6.89 -20.01
C LEU A 347 8.79 -5.48 -19.88
N GLY A 348 7.60 -5.37 -19.32
CA GLY A 348 6.95 -4.08 -19.10
C GLY A 348 7.60 -3.24 -18.00
N ALA A 349 8.41 -3.85 -17.13
CA ALA A 349 9.16 -3.17 -16.09
C ALA A 349 10.53 -2.63 -16.57
N ILE A 350 11.16 -3.25 -17.57
CA ILE A 350 12.44 -2.85 -18.18
C ILE A 350 12.22 -1.74 -19.20
#